data_ac6b05ce0be55fc90b6e9e3d56406ef0
#
_entry.id   ac6b05ce0be55fc90b6e9e3d56406ef0
#
_cell.length_a   1.000
_cell.length_b   1.000
_cell.length_c   1.000
_cell.angle_alpha   90.00
_cell.angle_beta   90.00
_cell.angle_gamma   90.00
#
_symmetry.space_group_name_H-M   'P 1'
#
loop_
_entity.id
_entity.type
_entity.pdbx_description
1 polymer ?
#
loop_
_entity_poly.entity_id
_entity_poly.type
_entity_poly.pdbx_seq_one_letter_code
_entity_poly.pdbx_strand_id
1 'polypeptide(L)'
;MRKRNKKPKNNDVTPVAISSQQQQQQQQQQLNCYEGERLILMLKSLSREIEAAKLSAGVLPEKIWIKQQFSIGVNDVTRTLERMKPISESGSSSPQPTLDSCEKKGSSVRLQAVILAADCNPRWLAKHIPSLAYSRKVPLIFVRDKKGGSLRLGEIVKVKTAIAIGVKVNDSGINKLVEQILMDNGNVDTVGMSEAE
;
A
#
# COMPACT_ATOMS: atom_id res chain seq x y z
N MET A 1 -31.35 16.55 57.99
CA MET A 1 -30.18 16.12 57.18
C MET A 1 -30.52 14.83 56.43
N ARG A 2 -30.76 14.89 55.10
CA ARG A 2 -31.08 13.74 54.25
C ARG A 2 -29.85 13.37 53.41
N LYS A 3 -29.26 12.20 53.70
CA LYS A 3 -28.17 11.63 52.88
C LYS A 3 -28.73 11.03 51.58
N ARG A 4 -28.31 11.55 50.44
CA ARG A 4 -28.58 10.98 49.11
C ARG A 4 -27.56 9.92 48.79
N ASN A 5 -28.00 8.66 48.68
CA ASN A 5 -27.23 7.54 48.15
C ASN A 5 -27.11 7.69 46.62
N LYS A 6 -25.90 7.84 46.12
CA LYS A 6 -25.59 7.69 44.70
C LYS A 6 -25.31 6.22 44.38
N LYS A 7 -26.15 5.61 43.53
CA LYS A 7 -25.91 4.30 42.90
C LYS A 7 -24.76 4.41 41.90
N PRO A 8 -23.82 3.44 41.80
CA PRO A 8 -22.84 3.38 40.75
C PRO A 8 -23.54 2.97 39.44
N LYS A 9 -23.26 3.69 38.35
CA LYS A 9 -23.62 3.29 36.98
C LYS A 9 -22.62 2.25 36.50
N ASN A 10 -23.09 1.02 36.34
CA ASN A 10 -22.37 0.01 35.56
C ASN A 10 -22.36 0.43 34.10
N ASN A 11 -21.20 0.75 33.57
CA ASN A 11 -20.97 0.85 32.12
C ASN A 11 -20.75 -0.57 31.60
N ASP A 12 -21.78 -1.20 31.09
CA ASP A 12 -21.67 -2.38 30.22
C ASP A 12 -21.02 -1.95 28.92
N VAL A 13 -19.73 -2.24 28.82
CA VAL A 13 -18.99 -2.14 27.55
C VAL A 13 -19.31 -3.40 26.75
N THR A 14 -20.33 -3.33 25.90
CA THR A 14 -20.60 -4.34 24.88
C THR A 14 -19.39 -4.42 23.95
N PRO A 15 -18.79 -5.61 23.70
CA PRO A 15 -17.73 -5.76 22.72
C PRO A 15 -18.31 -5.50 21.34
N VAL A 16 -17.83 -4.43 20.70
CA VAL A 16 -18.16 -4.11 19.31
C VAL A 16 -17.65 -5.25 18.44
N ALA A 17 -18.56 -5.99 17.82
CA ALA A 17 -18.24 -7.05 16.87
C ALA A 17 -17.44 -6.44 15.72
N ILE A 18 -16.15 -6.76 15.67
CA ILE A 18 -15.26 -6.37 14.56
C ILE A 18 -15.77 -7.09 13.32
N SER A 19 -16.18 -6.35 12.29
CA SER A 19 -16.72 -6.91 11.06
C SER A 19 -15.70 -7.86 10.42
N SER A 20 -16.18 -8.96 9.83
CA SER A 20 -15.36 -10.01 9.18
C SER A 20 -14.37 -9.43 8.15
N GLN A 21 -14.72 -8.32 7.51
CA GLN A 21 -13.85 -7.59 6.58
C GLN A 21 -12.64 -6.94 7.27
N GLN A 22 -12.78 -6.45 8.50
CA GLN A 22 -11.65 -5.88 9.25
C GLN A 22 -10.69 -6.98 9.73
N GLN A 23 -11.17 -8.16 10.03
CA GLN A 23 -10.32 -9.30 10.41
C GLN A 23 -9.51 -9.81 9.21
N GLN A 24 -10.11 -9.91 8.04
CA GLN A 24 -9.39 -10.31 6.80
C GLN A 24 -8.33 -9.29 6.40
N GLN A 25 -8.60 -7.99 6.52
CA GLN A 25 -7.60 -6.96 6.25
C GLN A 25 -6.42 -6.99 7.24
N GLN A 26 -6.66 -7.31 8.50
CA GLN A 26 -5.60 -7.45 9.50
C GLN A 26 -4.72 -8.70 9.25
N GLN A 27 -5.30 -9.80 8.81
CA GLN A 27 -4.55 -11.01 8.45
C GLN A 27 -3.66 -10.78 7.21
N GLN A 28 -4.16 -10.12 6.17
CA GLN A 28 -3.36 -9.76 4.99
C GLN A 28 -2.21 -8.81 5.33
N GLN A 29 -2.39 -7.91 6.31
CA GLN A 29 -1.32 -7.02 6.77
C GLN A 29 -0.17 -7.78 7.45
N GLN A 30 -0.44 -8.90 8.09
CA GLN A 30 0.60 -9.73 8.73
C GLN A 30 1.37 -10.57 7.71
N LEU A 31 0.70 -11.11 6.70
CA LEU A 31 1.30 -11.96 5.67
C LEU A 31 2.28 -11.18 4.76
N ASN A 32 1.96 -9.94 4.43
CA ASN A 32 2.74 -9.10 3.52
C ASN A 32 3.61 -8.06 4.24
N CYS A 33 4.02 -8.31 5.49
CA CYS A 33 4.85 -7.39 6.25
C CYS A 33 6.33 -7.78 6.17
N TYR A 34 7.15 -6.85 5.67
CA TYR A 34 8.60 -6.99 5.63
C TYR A 34 9.22 -6.37 6.87
N GLU A 35 9.96 -7.19 7.64
CA GLU A 35 10.63 -6.80 8.88
C GLU A 35 12.07 -7.36 8.94
N GLY A 36 12.92 -6.75 9.73
CA GLY A 36 14.27 -7.23 10.02
C GLY A 36 15.12 -7.43 8.77
N GLU A 37 15.75 -8.59 8.66
CA GLU A 37 16.66 -8.92 7.56
C GLU A 37 15.96 -8.99 6.19
N ARG A 38 14.75 -9.55 6.14
CA ARG A 38 13.93 -9.61 4.93
C ARG A 38 13.64 -8.22 4.39
N LEU A 39 13.35 -7.25 5.26
CA LEU A 39 13.17 -5.84 4.89
C LEU A 39 14.47 -5.26 4.30
N ILE A 40 15.61 -5.48 4.95
CA ILE A 40 16.90 -4.96 4.50
C ILE A 40 17.25 -5.47 3.10
N LEU A 41 17.05 -6.76 2.84
CA LEU A 41 17.31 -7.37 1.53
C LEU A 41 16.40 -6.79 0.46
N MET A 42 15.09 -6.67 0.73
CA MET A 42 14.12 -6.07 -0.17
C MET A 42 14.48 -4.62 -0.52
N LEU A 43 14.78 -3.80 0.48
CA LEU A 43 15.13 -2.38 0.29
C LEU A 43 16.45 -2.23 -0.49
N LYS A 44 17.43 -3.09 -0.23
CA LYS A 44 18.71 -3.10 -0.94
C LYS A 44 18.52 -3.46 -2.42
N SER A 45 17.72 -4.48 -2.71
CA SER A 45 17.40 -4.86 -4.09
C SER A 45 16.65 -3.74 -4.81
N LEU A 46 15.67 -3.12 -4.14
CA LEU A 46 14.90 -2.02 -4.70
C LEU A 46 15.78 -0.79 -4.99
N SER A 47 16.68 -0.43 -4.06
CA SER A 47 17.63 0.67 -4.27
C SER A 47 18.55 0.42 -5.45
N ARG A 48 19.04 -0.81 -5.63
CA ARG A 48 19.89 -1.19 -6.76
C ARG A 48 19.17 -1.05 -8.09
N GLU A 49 17.92 -1.52 -8.17
CA GLU A 49 17.12 -1.40 -9.40
C GLU A 49 16.75 0.06 -9.71
N ILE A 50 16.51 0.88 -8.69
CA ILE A 50 16.29 2.33 -8.84
C ILE A 50 17.54 3.00 -9.42
N GLU A 51 18.70 2.69 -8.91
CA GLU A 51 19.97 3.26 -9.41
C GLU A 51 20.26 2.79 -10.85
N ALA A 52 20.05 1.52 -11.16
CA ALA A 52 20.22 0.97 -12.51
C ALA A 52 19.25 1.62 -13.52
N ALA A 53 17.97 1.74 -13.15
CA ALA A 53 16.96 2.39 -13.97
C ALA A 53 17.24 3.89 -14.18
N LYS A 54 17.78 4.56 -13.15
CA LYS A 54 18.18 5.97 -13.26
C LYS A 54 19.35 6.16 -14.24
N LEU A 55 20.35 5.29 -14.19
CA LEU A 55 21.47 5.34 -15.14
C LEU A 55 21.00 5.16 -16.59
N SER A 56 19.98 4.32 -16.80
CA SER A 56 19.41 4.08 -18.14
C SER A 56 18.52 5.23 -18.63
N ALA A 57 18.02 6.08 -17.75
CA ALA A 57 17.07 7.16 -18.07
C ALA A 57 17.72 8.44 -18.61
N GLY A 58 19.07 8.50 -18.70
CA GLY A 58 19.79 9.64 -19.26
C GLY A 58 19.81 10.90 -18.36
N VAL A 59 19.76 12.09 -18.98
CA VAL A 59 20.06 13.38 -18.35
C VAL A 59 18.90 13.99 -17.53
N LEU A 60 17.86 13.22 -17.20
CA LEU A 60 16.73 13.77 -16.46
C LEU A 60 17.14 14.12 -15.01
N PRO A 61 16.72 15.30 -14.49
CA PRO A 61 16.91 15.63 -13.08
C PRO A 61 16.28 14.57 -12.17
N GLU A 62 17.01 14.13 -11.15
CA GLU A 62 16.61 13.04 -10.27
C GLU A 62 15.18 13.20 -9.71
N LYS A 63 14.82 14.41 -9.27
CA LYS A 63 13.50 14.70 -8.72
C LYS A 63 12.37 14.49 -9.73
N ILE A 64 12.62 14.78 -11.01
CA ILE A 64 11.63 14.58 -12.08
C ILE A 64 11.50 13.10 -12.36
N TRP A 65 12.63 12.41 -12.52
CA TRP A 65 12.66 10.98 -12.77
C TRP A 65 11.95 10.17 -11.65
N ILE A 66 12.27 10.47 -10.39
CA ILE A 66 11.61 9.81 -9.25
C ILE A 66 10.09 10.01 -9.28
N LYS A 67 9.60 11.22 -9.59
CA LYS A 67 8.16 11.49 -9.72
C LYS A 67 7.51 10.77 -10.90
N GLN A 68 8.26 10.43 -11.94
CA GLN A 68 7.76 9.62 -13.04
C GLN A 68 7.56 8.16 -12.61
N GLN A 69 8.45 7.61 -11.78
CA GLN A 69 8.41 6.22 -11.32
C GLN A 69 7.50 6.01 -10.12
N PHE A 70 7.42 7.00 -9.23
CA PHE A 70 6.76 6.85 -7.93
C PHE A 70 5.73 7.94 -7.65
N SER A 71 4.70 7.58 -6.87
CA SER A 71 3.86 8.51 -6.12
C SER A 71 4.34 8.49 -4.67
N ILE A 72 4.81 9.63 -4.14
CA ILE A 72 5.49 9.68 -2.85
C ILE A 72 4.64 10.39 -1.81
N GLY A 73 4.44 9.70 -0.70
CA GLY A 73 3.65 10.18 0.44
C GLY A 73 2.16 9.85 0.33
N VAL A 74 1.50 9.93 1.48
CA VAL A 74 0.09 9.54 1.62
C VAL A 74 -0.81 10.28 0.63
N ASN A 75 -0.65 11.60 0.50
CA ASN A 75 -1.51 12.41 -0.36
C ASN A 75 -1.37 12.08 -1.85
N ASP A 76 -0.13 11.88 -2.33
CA ASP A 76 0.11 11.56 -3.74
C ASP A 76 -0.38 10.15 -4.08
N VAL A 77 -0.16 9.18 -3.19
CA VAL A 77 -0.67 7.82 -3.34
C VAL A 77 -2.20 7.82 -3.35
N THR A 78 -2.83 8.51 -2.40
CA THR A 78 -4.29 8.64 -2.33
C THR A 78 -4.86 9.23 -3.62
N ARG A 79 -4.34 10.37 -4.07
CA ARG A 79 -4.81 11.01 -5.32
C ARG A 79 -4.64 10.12 -6.54
N THR A 80 -3.54 9.35 -6.60
CA THR A 80 -3.32 8.44 -7.72
C THR A 80 -4.31 7.29 -7.69
N LEU A 81 -4.56 6.68 -6.52
CA LEU A 81 -5.55 5.64 -6.34
C LEU A 81 -6.98 6.13 -6.66
N GLU A 82 -7.35 7.32 -6.23
CA GLU A 82 -8.66 7.91 -6.49
C GLU A 82 -8.93 8.14 -7.98
N ARG A 83 -7.89 8.51 -8.75
CA ARG A 83 -7.98 8.70 -10.21
C ARG A 83 -8.04 7.39 -10.99
N MET A 84 -7.65 6.27 -10.38
CA MET A 84 -7.80 4.96 -10.99
C MET A 84 -9.28 4.56 -10.95
N LYS A 85 -9.81 4.07 -12.08
CA LYS A 85 -11.18 3.57 -12.14
C LYS A 85 -11.36 2.39 -11.18
N PRO A 86 -12.41 2.37 -10.34
CA PRO A 86 -12.75 1.17 -9.58
C PRO A 86 -13.05 0.04 -10.56
N ILE A 87 -12.56 -1.13 -10.26
CA ILE A 87 -12.92 -2.31 -11.04
C ILE A 87 -14.29 -2.74 -10.49
N SER A 88 -15.36 -2.18 -11.06
CA SER A 88 -16.69 -2.74 -10.89
C SER A 88 -16.68 -4.14 -11.50
N GLU A 89 -17.12 -5.12 -10.75
CA GLU A 89 -17.43 -6.44 -11.30
C GLU A 89 -18.50 -6.23 -12.35
N SER A 90 -18.09 -6.21 -13.62
CA SER A 90 -19.02 -6.10 -14.75
C SER A 90 -19.71 -7.46 -14.95
N GLY A 91 -20.74 -7.68 -14.14
CA GLY A 91 -21.81 -8.58 -14.48
C GLY A 91 -22.88 -7.78 -15.20
N SER A 92 -23.06 -8.08 -16.48
CA SER A 92 -24.19 -7.81 -17.35
C SER A 92 -24.64 -6.36 -17.64
N SER A 93 -24.55 -6.07 -18.95
CA SER A 93 -25.54 -5.40 -19.80
C SER A 93 -25.87 -3.92 -19.62
N SER A 94 -25.46 -3.17 -20.50
CA SER A 94 -26.09 -2.46 -21.62
C SER A 94 -25.37 -1.15 -21.94
N PRO A 95 -25.12 -0.84 -23.20
CA PRO A 95 -24.52 0.42 -23.61
C PRO A 95 -25.62 1.48 -23.66
N GLN A 96 -25.66 2.37 -22.67
CA GLN A 96 -26.34 3.64 -22.86
C GLN A 96 -25.32 4.69 -23.29
N PRO A 97 -25.52 5.34 -24.44
CA PRO A 97 -24.68 6.45 -24.86
C PRO A 97 -25.12 7.71 -24.11
N THR A 98 -24.47 8.01 -23.00
CA THR A 98 -24.52 9.35 -22.44
C THR A 98 -23.39 10.15 -23.06
N LEU A 99 -23.80 11.07 -23.94
CA LEU A 99 -23.04 12.20 -24.46
C LEU A 99 -22.58 13.05 -23.28
N ASP A 100 -21.34 12.85 -22.86
CA ASP A 100 -20.53 13.93 -22.29
C ASP A 100 -19.06 13.63 -22.57
N SER A 101 -18.71 14.11 -23.74
CA SER A 101 -17.40 14.15 -24.30
C SER A 101 -16.57 15.24 -23.62
N CYS A 102 -15.66 14.82 -22.78
CA CYS A 102 -14.36 15.45 -22.67
C CYS A 102 -13.35 14.39 -22.18
N GLU A 103 -13.14 13.36 -23.01
CA GLU A 103 -11.98 12.51 -22.86
C GLU A 103 -10.73 13.34 -23.19
N LYS A 104 -10.27 14.12 -22.19
CA LYS A 104 -8.86 14.47 -22.15
C LYS A 104 -8.13 13.11 -22.06
N LYS A 105 -7.43 12.76 -23.15
CA LYS A 105 -6.42 11.70 -23.21
C LYS A 105 -5.29 12.01 -22.22
N GLY A 106 -5.60 12.05 -20.94
CA GLY A 106 -4.64 12.00 -19.85
C GLY A 106 -4.36 10.53 -19.62
N SER A 107 -3.17 10.06 -19.98
CA SER A 107 -2.65 8.77 -19.56
C SER A 107 -2.99 8.60 -18.07
N SER A 108 -3.97 7.76 -17.75
CA SER A 108 -4.36 7.55 -16.36
C SER A 108 -3.22 6.78 -15.71
N VAL A 109 -2.47 7.48 -14.85
CA VAL A 109 -1.38 6.89 -14.09
C VAL A 109 -1.94 5.75 -13.25
N ARG A 110 -1.41 4.54 -13.45
CA ARG A 110 -1.77 3.35 -12.68
C ARG A 110 -0.66 2.99 -11.73
N LEU A 111 -1.03 2.50 -10.53
CA LEU A 111 -0.08 1.94 -9.58
C LEU A 111 -0.04 0.41 -9.73
N GLN A 112 1.16 -0.13 -9.75
CA GLN A 112 1.42 -1.57 -9.71
C GLN A 112 1.31 -2.10 -8.29
N ALA A 113 1.87 -1.37 -7.32
CA ALA A 113 1.83 -1.71 -5.91
C ALA A 113 1.96 -0.45 -5.04
N VAL A 114 1.56 -0.56 -3.79
CA VAL A 114 1.82 0.47 -2.76
C VAL A 114 2.62 -0.14 -1.62
N ILE A 115 3.75 0.48 -1.28
CA ILE A 115 4.58 0.15 -0.13
C ILE A 115 4.20 1.09 1.00
N LEU A 116 3.83 0.55 2.17
CA LEU A 116 3.27 1.30 3.29
C LEU A 116 4.03 1.01 4.59
N ALA A 117 4.47 2.07 5.29
CA ALA A 117 5.05 1.95 6.62
C ALA A 117 3.95 1.60 7.63
N ALA A 118 3.99 0.37 8.17
CA ALA A 118 3.01 -0.13 9.14
C ALA A 118 3.22 0.43 10.56
N ASP A 119 4.41 0.95 10.83
CA ASP A 119 4.85 1.54 12.11
C ASP A 119 4.72 3.06 12.17
N CYS A 120 4.05 3.69 11.20
CA CYS A 120 3.86 5.14 11.18
C CYS A 120 3.05 5.62 12.39
N ASN A 121 3.48 6.72 12.98
CA ASN A 121 2.77 7.40 14.05
C ASN A 121 2.50 8.85 13.64
N PRO A 122 1.24 9.32 13.65
CA PRO A 122 0.03 8.60 14.05
C PRO A 122 -0.52 7.67 12.94
N ARG A 123 -1.04 6.50 13.33
CA ARG A 123 -1.55 5.47 12.40
C ARG A 123 -2.73 5.94 11.54
N TRP A 124 -3.50 6.91 11.99
CA TRP A 124 -4.68 7.39 11.25
C TRP A 124 -4.31 8.06 9.92
N LEU A 125 -3.08 8.57 9.77
CA LEU A 125 -2.63 9.21 8.52
C LEU A 125 -2.75 8.31 7.28
N ALA A 126 -2.48 7.02 7.44
CA ALA A 126 -2.46 6.06 6.34
C ALA A 126 -3.62 5.06 6.38
N LYS A 127 -4.55 5.18 7.35
CA LYS A 127 -5.62 4.19 7.60
C LYS A 127 -6.52 3.95 6.39
N HIS A 128 -6.73 4.95 5.55
CA HIS A 128 -7.61 4.87 4.38
C HIS A 128 -6.95 4.19 3.17
N ILE A 129 -5.61 4.16 3.09
CA ILE A 129 -4.87 3.61 1.94
C ILE A 129 -5.20 2.13 1.70
N PRO A 130 -5.21 1.23 2.70
CA PRO A 130 -5.52 -0.18 2.46
C PRO A 130 -6.88 -0.41 1.81
N SER A 131 -7.92 0.22 2.32
CA SER A 131 -9.26 0.10 1.76
C SER A 131 -9.35 0.66 0.34
N LEU A 132 -8.70 1.79 0.08
CA LEU A 132 -8.67 2.42 -1.23
C LEU A 132 -7.87 1.57 -2.24
N ALA A 133 -6.71 1.04 -1.86
CA ALA A 133 -5.90 0.16 -2.70
C ALA A 133 -6.66 -1.13 -3.05
N TYR A 134 -7.33 -1.74 -2.06
CA TYR A 134 -8.16 -2.92 -2.26
C TYR A 134 -9.25 -2.67 -3.30
N SER A 135 -9.98 -1.54 -3.22
CA SER A 135 -11.03 -1.17 -4.17
C SER A 135 -10.53 -0.97 -5.61
N ARG A 136 -9.23 -0.79 -5.78
CA ARG A 136 -8.54 -0.63 -7.08
C ARG A 136 -7.74 -1.87 -7.49
N LYS A 137 -7.79 -2.96 -6.70
CA LYS A 137 -7.00 -4.18 -6.87
C LYS A 137 -5.49 -3.90 -6.96
N VAL A 138 -5.03 -2.91 -6.19
CA VAL A 138 -3.60 -2.59 -6.06
C VAL A 138 -3.05 -3.31 -4.85
N PRO A 139 -2.06 -4.19 -5.00
CA PRO A 139 -1.46 -4.92 -3.90
C PRO A 139 -0.69 -3.99 -2.97
N LEU A 140 -0.68 -4.37 -1.68
CA LEU A 140 0.00 -3.65 -0.60
C LEU A 140 1.18 -4.46 -0.09
N ILE A 141 2.30 -3.78 0.10
CA ILE A 141 3.50 -4.30 0.75
C ILE A 141 3.69 -3.48 2.03
N PHE A 142 3.61 -4.14 3.19
CA PHE A 142 3.83 -3.48 4.46
C PHE A 142 5.30 -3.58 4.87
N VAL A 143 5.83 -2.49 5.42
CA VAL A 143 7.19 -2.45 5.95
C VAL A 143 7.17 -1.98 7.40
N ARG A 144 7.98 -2.61 8.24
CA ARG A 144 8.15 -2.25 9.63
C ARG A 144 9.63 -2.31 10.02
N ASP A 145 10.14 -1.26 10.64
CA ASP A 145 11.52 -1.22 11.15
C ASP A 145 11.57 -0.59 12.54
N LYS A 146 12.42 -1.11 13.42
CA LYS A 146 12.66 -0.55 14.76
C LYS A 146 13.12 0.92 14.72
N LYS A 147 13.79 1.33 13.65
CA LYS A 147 14.25 2.72 13.41
C LYS A 147 13.21 3.59 12.71
N GLY A 148 12.07 3.01 12.30
CA GLY A 148 10.99 3.66 11.59
C GLY A 148 10.94 3.30 10.10
N GLY A 149 9.91 2.55 9.69
CA GLY A 149 9.71 2.14 8.30
C GLY A 149 9.58 3.33 7.35
N SER A 150 9.01 4.45 7.82
CA SER A 150 8.90 5.68 7.03
C SER A 150 10.25 6.33 6.70
N LEU A 151 11.25 6.21 7.59
CA LEU A 151 12.63 6.65 7.31
C LEU A 151 13.25 5.78 6.23
N ARG A 152 13.11 4.45 6.36
CA ARG A 152 13.62 3.50 5.37
C ARG A 152 13.03 3.71 3.99
N LEU A 153 11.71 3.93 3.91
CA LEU A 153 11.07 4.25 2.65
C LEU A 153 11.53 5.60 2.08
N GLY A 154 11.76 6.59 2.94
CA GLY A 154 12.30 7.89 2.53
C GLY A 154 13.68 7.77 1.88
N GLU A 155 14.57 6.95 2.43
CA GLU A 155 15.93 6.71 1.90
C GLU A 155 15.90 6.24 0.44
N ILE A 156 14.95 5.35 0.06
CA ILE A 156 14.82 4.82 -1.29
C ILE A 156 14.52 5.91 -2.31
N VAL A 157 13.61 6.80 -2.00
CA VAL A 157 13.14 7.86 -2.90
C VAL A 157 13.83 9.21 -2.65
N LYS A 158 14.94 9.20 -1.91
CA LYS A 158 15.79 10.37 -1.62
C LYS A 158 15.03 11.52 -0.96
N VAL A 159 14.09 11.18 -0.06
CA VAL A 159 13.42 12.15 0.82
C VAL A 159 13.67 11.79 2.28
N LYS A 160 13.44 12.74 3.20
CA LYS A 160 13.67 12.50 4.62
C LYS A 160 12.82 11.37 5.18
N THR A 161 11.53 11.35 4.81
CA THR A 161 10.56 10.33 5.27
C THR A 161 9.49 10.14 4.22
N ALA A 162 9.00 8.90 4.07
CA ALA A 162 7.85 8.58 3.25
C ALA A 162 7.00 7.50 3.96
N ILE A 163 5.76 7.82 4.30
CA ILE A 163 4.84 6.85 4.93
C ILE A 163 4.32 5.86 3.88
N ALA A 164 4.08 6.33 2.66
CA ALA A 164 3.58 5.52 1.57
C ALA A 164 4.33 5.85 0.28
N ILE A 165 4.60 4.83 -0.53
CA ILE A 165 5.18 4.95 -1.87
C ILE A 165 4.35 4.09 -2.80
N GLY A 166 3.76 4.70 -3.83
CA GLY A 166 3.10 3.98 -4.92
C GLY A 166 4.08 3.79 -6.08
N VAL A 167 4.29 2.56 -6.51
CA VAL A 167 5.08 2.24 -7.70
C VAL A 167 4.18 2.35 -8.92
N LYS A 168 4.51 3.24 -9.85
CA LYS A 168 3.73 3.43 -11.07
C LYS A 168 4.02 2.32 -12.06
N VAL A 169 3.02 1.96 -12.85
CA VAL A 169 3.18 0.98 -13.93
C VAL A 169 4.03 1.59 -15.03
N ASN A 170 5.23 1.10 -15.16
CA ASN A 170 6.19 1.39 -16.23
C ASN A 170 6.92 0.08 -16.56
N ASP A 171 7.41 -0.09 -17.78
CA ASP A 171 8.16 -1.29 -18.16
C ASP A 171 9.63 -1.21 -17.69
N SER A 172 9.85 -0.94 -16.41
CA SER A 172 11.20 -0.78 -15.83
C SER A 172 11.63 -2.02 -15.02
N GLY A 173 12.93 -2.15 -14.74
CA GLY A 173 13.45 -3.17 -13.82
C GLY A 173 12.82 -3.12 -12.43
N ILE A 174 12.43 -1.92 -11.98
CA ILE A 174 11.73 -1.70 -10.71
C ILE A 174 10.39 -2.46 -10.71
N ASN A 175 9.64 -2.39 -11.81
CA ASN A 175 8.34 -3.06 -11.92
C ASN A 175 8.49 -4.58 -11.91
N LYS A 176 9.51 -5.12 -12.58
CA LYS A 176 9.83 -6.56 -12.56
C LYS A 176 10.20 -7.03 -11.16
N LEU A 177 11.02 -6.27 -10.44
CA LEU A 177 11.38 -6.60 -9.06
C LEU A 177 10.16 -6.57 -8.13
N VAL A 178 9.30 -5.56 -8.25
CA VAL A 178 8.07 -5.47 -7.45
C VAL A 178 7.15 -6.65 -7.72
N GLU A 179 7.04 -7.10 -8.97
CA GLU A 179 6.28 -8.29 -9.35
C GLU A 179 6.84 -9.55 -8.68
N GLN A 180 8.17 -9.74 -8.69
CA GLN A 180 8.82 -10.85 -7.98
C GLN A 180 8.52 -10.82 -6.47
N ILE A 181 8.64 -9.66 -5.83
CA ILE A 181 8.33 -9.46 -4.42
C ILE A 181 6.87 -9.86 -4.11
N LEU A 182 5.94 -9.54 -5.00
CA LEU A 182 4.53 -9.89 -4.83
C LEU A 182 4.27 -11.39 -5.03
N MET A 183 4.98 -12.04 -5.98
CA MET A 183 4.90 -13.49 -6.21
C MET A 183 5.47 -14.29 -5.04
N ASP A 184 6.60 -13.86 -4.48
CA ASP A 184 7.23 -14.53 -3.33
C ASP A 184 6.31 -14.49 -2.09
N ASN A 185 5.51 -13.46 -1.92
CA ASN A 185 4.53 -13.37 -0.84
C ASN A 185 3.31 -14.30 -1.06
N GLY A 186 2.96 -14.61 -2.31
CA GLY A 186 1.86 -15.51 -2.64
C GLY A 186 2.20 -17.00 -2.45
N ASN A 187 3.47 -17.36 -2.33
CA ASN A 187 3.93 -18.76 -2.30
C ASN A 187 4.18 -19.31 -0.89
N VAL A 188 3.93 -18.52 0.17
CA VAL A 188 4.14 -18.97 1.56
C VAL A 188 3.02 -19.89 2.06
N ASP A 189 1.89 -20.00 1.35
CA ASP A 189 0.72 -20.78 1.79
C ASP A 189 0.75 -22.26 1.41
N THR A 190 1.81 -22.77 0.72
CA THR A 190 1.81 -24.16 0.19
C THR A 190 2.87 -25.11 0.81
N VAL A 191 3.67 -24.69 1.78
CA VAL A 191 4.72 -25.54 2.38
C VAL A 191 4.45 -25.86 3.85
N GLY A 192 3.22 -26.18 4.20
CA GLY A 192 2.84 -26.47 5.59
C GLY A 192 1.96 -27.69 5.81
N MET A 193 1.81 -28.59 4.83
CA MET A 193 1.05 -29.85 5.03
C MET A 193 1.63 -31.00 4.20
N SER A 194 2.78 -31.50 4.58
CA SER A 194 3.16 -32.90 4.33
C SER A 194 4.42 -33.18 5.15
N GLU A 195 4.21 -33.85 6.26
CA GLU A 195 4.96 -35.00 6.75
C GLU A 195 4.60 -35.26 8.21
N ALA A 196 3.66 -36.15 8.40
CA ALA A 196 3.55 -36.97 9.58
C ALA A 196 2.92 -38.29 9.14
N GLU A 197 3.77 -39.26 8.75
CA GLU A 197 3.55 -40.70 8.88
C GLU A 197 4.73 -41.27 9.63
#